data_7622154dd26216229a42b01ec1636587
#
_entry.id   7622154dd26216229a42b01ec1636587
#
_cell.length_a   1.000
_cell.length_b   1.000
_cell.length_c   1.000
_cell.angle_alpha   90.00
_cell.angle_beta   90.00
_cell.angle_gamma   90.00
#
_symmetry.space_group_name_H-M   'P 1'
#
loop_
_entity.id
_entity.type
_entity.pdbx_description
1 polymer ?
#
loop_
_entity_poly.entity_id
_entity_poly.type
_entity_poly.pdbx_seq_one_letter_code
_entity_poly.pdbx_strand_id
1 'polypeptide(L)'
;MKFILHIIALALPLWGVGGSLHAQSLKDLFLKMPQEVCPVLSEYNRLEIVDNQKNDKTMQTRNLFRTFSEMKELTDDYAHLVISKNSEKEFKMLTKNDGTRIIMVISTILCDDIPDSSVAFYSTEWKPLRTLDYYTLPPIDNFRKVTIDKATSQLTVTTTNAPLKLSIEGSNQPKEPFTLTNTFRWSTEESRFILND
;
A
#
# COMPACT_ATOMS: atom_id res chain seq x y z
N MET A 1 -10.29 -74.75 -20.31
CA MET A 1 -9.40 -73.95 -19.44
C MET A 1 -9.73 -72.48 -19.63
N LYS A 2 -10.40 -71.88 -18.62
CA LYS A 2 -10.74 -70.43 -18.61
C LYS A 2 -9.74 -69.74 -17.67
N PHE A 3 -8.92 -68.87 -18.23
CA PHE A 3 -8.04 -67.99 -17.49
C PHE A 3 -8.82 -66.78 -17.01
N ILE A 4 -8.98 -66.62 -15.67
CA ILE A 4 -9.54 -65.47 -15.03
C ILE A 4 -8.38 -64.49 -14.77
N LEU A 5 -8.37 -63.36 -15.46
CA LEU A 5 -7.42 -62.28 -15.28
C LEU A 5 -7.91 -61.39 -14.10
N HIS A 6 -7.20 -61.46 -12.99
CA HIS A 6 -7.48 -60.56 -11.85
C HIS A 6 -6.73 -59.25 -12.09
N ILE A 7 -7.51 -58.19 -12.32
CA ILE A 7 -6.98 -56.82 -12.35
C ILE A 7 -6.98 -56.30 -10.90
N ILE A 8 -5.78 -56.21 -10.33
CA ILE A 8 -5.58 -55.57 -9.02
C ILE A 8 -5.53 -54.05 -9.30
N ALA A 9 -6.61 -53.32 -8.98
CA ALA A 9 -6.62 -51.87 -8.99
C ALA A 9 -5.83 -51.38 -7.75
N LEU A 10 -4.64 -50.88 -7.99
CA LEU A 10 -3.84 -50.20 -6.93
C LEU A 10 -4.44 -48.82 -6.68
N ALA A 11 -5.24 -48.70 -5.62
CA ALA A 11 -5.70 -47.38 -5.14
C ALA A 11 -4.53 -46.69 -4.43
N LEU A 12 -3.89 -45.75 -5.11
CA LEU A 12 -2.94 -44.86 -4.47
C LEU A 12 -3.72 -43.86 -3.57
N PRO A 13 -3.37 -43.73 -2.28
CA PRO A 13 -3.96 -42.69 -1.46
C PRO A 13 -3.44 -41.35 -1.93
N LEU A 14 -4.35 -40.52 -2.45
CA LEU A 14 -4.13 -39.09 -2.64
C LEU A 14 -3.93 -38.47 -1.24
N TRP A 15 -2.69 -38.44 -0.82
CA TRP A 15 -2.31 -37.63 0.30
C TRP A 15 -2.41 -36.17 -0.16
N GLY A 16 -3.56 -35.56 0.14
CA GLY A 16 -3.72 -34.13 0.01
C GLY A 16 -2.65 -33.47 0.87
N VAL A 17 -1.64 -32.89 0.21
CA VAL A 17 -0.75 -31.92 0.84
C VAL A 17 -1.61 -30.71 1.15
N GLY A 18 -2.28 -30.76 2.30
CA GLY A 18 -2.91 -29.61 2.94
C GLY A 18 -1.79 -28.69 3.41
N GLY A 19 -1.11 -28.03 2.47
CA GLY A 19 -0.32 -26.85 2.78
C GLY A 19 -1.30 -25.83 3.34
N SER A 20 -1.23 -25.56 4.65
CA SER A 20 -1.90 -24.39 5.20
C SER A 20 -1.38 -23.19 4.42
N LEU A 21 -2.21 -22.64 3.56
CA LEU A 21 -2.00 -21.34 2.92
C LEU A 21 -1.97 -20.31 4.05
N HIS A 22 -0.83 -20.18 4.73
CA HIS A 22 -0.61 -19.05 5.59
C HIS A 22 -0.78 -17.82 4.70
N ALA A 23 -1.84 -17.07 4.96
CA ALA A 23 -2.10 -15.83 4.28
C ALA A 23 -0.85 -14.95 4.43
N GLN A 24 -0.18 -14.67 3.32
CA GLN A 24 1.07 -13.90 3.26
C GLN A 24 0.89 -12.58 3.99
N SER A 25 1.72 -12.29 4.99
CA SER A 25 1.66 -11.03 5.76
C SER A 25 2.17 -9.85 4.94
N LEU A 26 1.76 -8.64 5.29
CA LEU A 26 2.31 -7.44 4.65
C LEU A 26 3.82 -7.32 4.85
N LYS A 27 4.33 -7.81 5.98
CA LYS A 27 5.77 -7.89 6.23
C LYS A 27 6.49 -8.73 5.17
N ASP A 28 5.97 -9.93 4.86
CA ASP A 28 6.56 -10.80 3.85
C ASP A 28 6.51 -10.17 2.46
N LEU A 29 5.42 -9.45 2.17
CA LEU A 29 5.26 -8.69 0.94
C LEU A 29 6.22 -7.51 0.87
N PHE A 30 6.38 -6.75 1.95
CA PHE A 30 7.32 -5.62 2.03
C PHE A 30 8.76 -6.06 1.76
N LEU A 31 9.20 -7.19 2.30
CA LEU A 31 10.53 -7.73 2.05
C LEU A 31 10.74 -8.10 0.57
N LYS A 32 9.70 -8.58 -0.11
CA LYS A 32 9.71 -8.98 -1.53
C LYS A 32 9.34 -7.83 -2.49
N MET A 33 9.11 -6.62 -1.95
CA MET A 33 8.70 -5.47 -2.75
C MET A 33 9.74 -5.16 -3.83
N PRO A 34 9.34 -5.00 -5.10
CA PRO A 34 10.23 -4.56 -6.16
C PRO A 34 10.78 -3.16 -5.89
N GLN A 35 12.00 -2.89 -6.34
CA GLN A 35 12.66 -1.61 -6.09
C GLN A 35 11.92 -0.44 -6.74
N GLU A 36 11.19 -0.68 -7.83
CA GLU A 36 10.40 0.32 -8.54
C GLU A 36 9.28 0.91 -7.68
N VAL A 37 8.74 0.15 -6.72
CA VAL A 37 7.70 0.63 -5.79
C VAL A 37 8.28 1.59 -4.74
N CYS A 38 9.54 1.36 -4.32
CA CYS A 38 10.26 2.23 -3.40
C CYS A 38 11.75 2.31 -3.80
N PRO A 39 12.11 3.11 -4.81
CA PRO A 39 13.46 3.12 -5.40
C PRO A 39 14.58 3.48 -4.42
N VAL A 40 14.24 4.15 -3.32
CA VAL A 40 15.21 4.59 -2.31
C VAL A 40 15.63 3.49 -1.34
N LEU A 41 14.93 2.35 -1.30
CA LEU A 41 15.21 1.22 -0.40
C LEU A 41 15.71 0.02 -1.18
N SER A 42 16.97 -0.36 -0.97
CA SER A 42 17.48 -1.65 -1.41
C SER A 42 16.81 -2.80 -0.64
N GLU A 43 16.99 -4.02 -1.09
CA GLU A 43 16.58 -5.22 -0.36
C GLU A 43 17.20 -5.27 1.04
N TYR A 44 18.49 -4.93 1.16
CA TYR A 44 19.20 -4.85 2.44
C TYR A 44 18.55 -3.81 3.37
N ASN A 45 18.20 -2.62 2.86
CA ASN A 45 17.51 -1.61 3.66
C ASN A 45 16.18 -2.11 4.19
N ARG A 46 15.41 -2.84 3.38
CA ARG A 46 14.11 -3.39 3.81
C ARG A 46 14.27 -4.44 4.92
N LEU A 47 15.27 -5.31 4.80
CA LEU A 47 15.61 -6.29 5.86
C LEU A 47 15.99 -5.58 7.16
N GLU A 48 16.91 -4.61 7.10
CA GLU A 48 17.34 -3.84 8.26
C GLU A 48 16.20 -3.09 8.94
N ILE A 49 15.32 -2.43 8.16
CA ILE A 49 14.14 -1.71 8.67
C ILE A 49 13.20 -2.67 9.42
N VAL A 50 12.94 -3.85 8.85
CA VAL A 50 12.06 -4.86 9.49
C VAL A 50 12.69 -5.44 10.75
N ASP A 51 14.00 -5.66 10.76
CA ASP A 51 14.70 -6.16 11.95
C ASP A 51 14.78 -5.11 13.06
N ASN A 52 14.94 -3.85 12.71
CA ASN A 52 14.86 -2.74 13.67
C ASN A 52 13.48 -2.67 14.34
N GLN A 53 12.41 -2.81 13.55
CA GLN A 53 11.04 -2.81 14.06
C GLN A 53 10.77 -3.96 15.05
N LYS A 54 11.28 -5.17 14.80
CA LYS A 54 11.12 -6.31 15.69
C LYS A 54 11.78 -6.13 17.08
N ASN A 55 12.84 -5.34 17.12
CA ASN A 55 13.66 -5.15 18.32
C ASN A 55 13.25 -3.90 19.12
N ASP A 56 12.09 -3.31 18.85
CA ASP A 56 11.63 -2.02 19.43
C ASP A 56 12.68 -0.90 19.31
N LYS A 57 13.57 -1.03 18.34
CA LYS A 57 14.58 -0.01 18.10
C LYS A 57 14.00 1.01 17.15
N THR A 58 13.83 2.24 17.61
CA THR A 58 13.58 3.43 16.79
C THR A 58 14.83 3.77 15.95
N MET A 59 15.39 2.75 15.28
CA MET A 59 16.61 2.92 14.51
C MET A 59 16.25 3.31 13.08
N GLN A 60 16.87 4.40 12.65
CA GLN A 60 16.80 4.86 11.27
C GLN A 60 17.83 4.12 10.42
N THR A 61 17.38 3.63 9.28
CA THR A 61 18.23 2.99 8.27
C THR A 61 18.64 4.01 7.22
N ARG A 62 19.94 4.08 6.92
CA ARG A 62 20.43 4.95 5.86
C ARG A 62 20.08 4.37 4.49
N ASN A 63 19.25 5.08 3.73
CA ASN A 63 18.76 4.65 2.43
C ASN A 63 19.72 4.99 1.27
N LEU A 64 19.39 4.57 0.03
CA LEU A 64 20.22 4.77 -1.16
C LEU A 64 20.46 6.26 -1.50
N PHE A 65 19.57 7.16 -1.11
CA PHE A 65 19.72 8.61 -1.30
C PHE A 65 20.49 9.28 -0.16
N ARG A 66 21.09 8.48 0.73
CA ARG A 66 21.86 8.95 1.89
C ARG A 66 21.03 9.73 2.93
N THR A 67 19.69 9.66 2.84
CA THR A 67 18.78 10.09 3.89
C THR A 67 18.45 8.93 4.82
N PHE A 68 17.63 9.17 5.84
CA PHE A 68 17.25 8.15 6.81
C PHE A 68 15.79 7.77 6.63
N SER A 69 15.53 6.47 6.60
CA SER A 69 14.20 5.87 6.55
C SER A 69 13.91 5.11 7.84
N GLU A 70 12.65 5.09 8.25
CA GLU A 70 12.20 4.48 9.49
C GLU A 70 10.81 3.86 9.31
N MET A 71 10.64 2.60 9.74
CA MET A 71 9.32 1.99 9.85
C MET A 71 8.67 2.45 11.16
N LYS A 72 7.62 3.25 11.06
CA LYS A 72 6.87 3.72 12.22
C LYS A 72 5.92 2.66 12.75
N GLU A 73 5.36 1.88 11.84
CA GLU A 73 4.45 0.79 12.18
C GLU A 73 4.50 -0.31 11.13
N LEU A 74 4.40 -1.56 11.57
CA LEU A 74 4.30 -2.72 10.71
C LEU A 74 3.43 -3.78 11.40
N THR A 75 2.27 -4.05 10.79
CA THR A 75 1.34 -5.11 11.19
C THR A 75 1.17 -6.13 10.07
N ASP A 76 0.28 -7.09 10.23
CA ASP A 76 0.01 -8.11 9.21
C ASP A 76 -0.62 -7.52 7.94
N ASP A 77 -1.28 -6.36 8.04
CA ASP A 77 -2.05 -5.75 6.96
C ASP A 77 -1.84 -4.25 6.76
N TYR A 78 -1.00 -3.61 7.60
CA TYR A 78 -0.68 -2.18 7.50
C TYR A 78 0.79 -1.92 7.79
N ALA A 79 1.37 -0.96 7.06
CA ALA A 79 2.70 -0.42 7.37
C ALA A 79 2.75 1.07 7.10
N HIS A 80 3.48 1.80 7.96
CA HIS A 80 3.80 3.22 7.79
C HIS A 80 5.32 3.38 7.78
N LEU A 81 5.83 3.83 6.66
CA LEU A 81 7.26 4.00 6.37
C LEU A 81 7.57 5.48 6.12
N VAL A 82 8.34 6.09 6.99
CA VAL A 82 8.97 7.39 6.73
C VAL A 82 10.20 7.16 5.87
N ILE A 83 10.21 7.74 4.68
CA ILE A 83 11.32 7.65 3.71
C ILE A 83 12.39 8.69 4.00
N SER A 84 11.95 9.92 4.28
CA SER A 84 12.79 11.09 4.60
C SER A 84 11.94 12.10 5.37
N LYS A 85 12.53 13.22 5.78
CA LYS A 85 11.76 14.31 6.42
C LYS A 85 10.60 14.85 5.58
N ASN A 86 10.64 14.65 4.25
CA ASN A 86 9.68 15.22 3.31
C ASN A 86 8.90 14.15 2.54
N SER A 87 9.03 12.87 2.88
CA SER A 87 8.31 11.82 2.16
C SER A 87 8.04 10.59 3.03
N GLU A 88 6.86 10.02 2.84
CA GLU A 88 6.40 8.83 3.54
C GLU A 88 5.58 7.92 2.63
N LYS A 89 5.41 6.68 3.03
CA LYS A 89 4.51 5.71 2.39
C LYS A 89 3.69 4.97 3.43
N GLU A 90 2.42 4.79 3.12
CA GLU A 90 1.54 3.88 3.83
C GLU A 90 1.19 2.71 2.93
N PHE A 91 1.14 1.53 3.49
CA PHE A 91 0.76 0.30 2.80
C PHE A 91 -0.43 -0.32 3.54
N LYS A 92 -1.47 -0.69 2.82
CA LYS A 92 -2.62 -1.38 3.41
C LYS A 92 -3.03 -2.55 2.53
N MET A 93 -3.18 -3.71 3.15
CA MET A 93 -3.79 -4.87 2.50
C MET A 93 -5.30 -4.77 2.57
N LEU A 94 -5.96 -4.97 1.44
CA LEU A 94 -7.40 -4.92 1.29
C LEU A 94 -7.89 -6.25 0.72
N THR A 95 -8.98 -6.77 1.28
CA THR A 95 -9.59 -8.01 0.81
C THR A 95 -10.73 -7.69 -0.15
N LYS A 96 -10.74 -8.35 -1.32
CA LYS A 96 -11.80 -8.24 -2.32
C LYS A 96 -12.92 -9.24 -2.06
N ASN A 97 -14.01 -9.09 -2.82
CA ASN A 97 -15.18 -9.97 -2.76
C ASN A 97 -14.84 -11.46 -2.99
N ASP A 98 -13.91 -11.73 -3.90
CA ASP A 98 -13.45 -13.09 -4.23
C ASP A 98 -12.47 -13.68 -3.18
N GLY A 99 -12.24 -12.99 -2.07
CA GLY A 99 -11.30 -13.38 -1.01
C GLY A 99 -9.83 -13.12 -1.36
N THR A 100 -9.50 -12.70 -2.58
CA THR A 100 -8.13 -12.30 -2.92
C THR A 100 -7.77 -10.98 -2.26
N ARG A 101 -6.46 -10.75 -2.07
CA ARG A 101 -5.96 -9.53 -1.44
C ARG A 101 -5.16 -8.70 -2.41
N ILE A 102 -5.25 -7.39 -2.24
CA ILE A 102 -4.47 -6.39 -2.96
C ILE A 102 -3.74 -5.50 -1.98
N ILE A 103 -2.70 -4.82 -2.44
CA ILE A 103 -1.91 -3.87 -1.66
C ILE A 103 -2.22 -2.47 -2.18
N MET A 104 -2.73 -1.60 -1.33
CA MET A 104 -2.80 -0.18 -1.59
C MET A 104 -1.53 0.49 -1.05
N VAL A 105 -0.94 1.36 -1.85
CA VAL A 105 0.24 2.16 -1.48
C VAL A 105 -0.13 3.63 -1.62
N ILE A 106 -0.09 4.36 -0.51
CA ILE A 106 -0.18 5.82 -0.49
C ILE A 106 1.25 6.35 -0.41
N SER A 107 1.62 7.23 -1.32
CA SER A 107 2.93 7.90 -1.31
C SER A 107 2.71 9.39 -1.14
N THR A 108 3.18 9.95 -0.04
CA THR A 108 3.05 11.37 0.29
C THR A 108 4.40 12.05 0.22
N ILE A 109 4.45 13.20 -0.43
CA ILE A 109 5.58 14.12 -0.43
C ILE A 109 5.15 15.47 0.15
N LEU A 110 6.09 16.19 0.77
CA LEU A 110 5.87 17.56 1.24
C LEU A 110 6.51 18.53 0.26
N CYS A 111 5.69 19.37 -0.34
CA CYS A 111 6.11 20.51 -1.17
C CYS A 111 5.87 21.80 -0.37
N ASP A 112 6.92 22.46 0.10
CA ASP A 112 6.82 23.65 0.98
C ASP A 112 5.89 23.44 2.20
N ASP A 113 6.01 22.27 2.84
CA ASP A 113 5.18 21.81 3.94
C ASP A 113 3.71 21.46 3.57
N ILE A 114 3.36 21.54 2.29
CA ILE A 114 2.05 21.12 1.79
C ILE A 114 2.14 19.65 1.34
N PRO A 115 1.35 18.74 1.93
CA PRO A 115 1.37 17.34 1.53
C PRO A 115 0.69 17.14 0.17
N ASP A 116 1.33 16.33 -0.67
CA ASP A 116 0.74 15.82 -1.91
C ASP A 116 0.89 14.30 -1.95
N SER A 117 -0.23 13.61 -2.13
CA SER A 117 -0.30 12.15 -2.06
C SER A 117 -0.76 11.55 -3.36
N SER A 118 -0.12 10.47 -3.76
CA SER A 118 -0.57 9.57 -4.82
C SER A 118 -0.98 8.22 -4.25
N VAL A 119 -1.94 7.56 -4.90
CA VAL A 119 -2.43 6.22 -4.53
C VAL A 119 -2.20 5.27 -5.68
N ALA A 120 -1.62 4.12 -5.38
CA ALA A 120 -1.42 3.03 -6.33
C ALA A 120 -1.89 1.71 -5.73
N PHE A 121 -2.30 0.76 -6.59
CA PHE A 121 -2.71 -0.58 -6.18
C PHE A 121 -1.85 -1.63 -6.86
N TYR A 122 -1.57 -2.71 -6.13
CA TYR A 122 -0.77 -3.84 -6.60
C TYR A 122 -1.43 -5.16 -6.19
N SER A 123 -1.17 -6.21 -6.95
CA SER A 123 -1.43 -7.57 -6.48
C SER A 123 -0.45 -7.96 -5.37
N THR A 124 -0.66 -9.09 -4.72
CA THR A 124 0.30 -9.66 -3.76
C THR A 124 1.63 -10.08 -4.38
N GLU A 125 1.71 -10.18 -5.72
CA GLU A 125 2.97 -10.35 -6.48
C GLU A 125 3.56 -9.02 -6.96
N TRP A 126 3.10 -7.89 -6.44
CA TRP A 126 3.52 -6.53 -6.80
C TRP A 126 3.29 -6.14 -8.26
N LYS A 127 2.36 -6.83 -8.97
CA LYS A 127 1.95 -6.40 -10.30
C LYS A 127 1.05 -5.17 -10.16
N PRO A 128 1.33 -4.08 -10.90
CA PRO A 128 0.50 -2.88 -10.83
C PRO A 128 -0.92 -3.18 -11.31
N LEU A 129 -1.90 -2.64 -10.59
CA LEU A 129 -3.32 -2.73 -10.90
C LEU A 129 -3.84 -1.34 -11.30
N ARG A 130 -4.89 -1.30 -12.10
CA ARG A 130 -5.49 -0.04 -12.53
C ARG A 130 -6.18 0.65 -11.34
N THR A 131 -5.66 1.79 -10.92
CA THR A 131 -6.16 2.53 -9.74
C THR A 131 -7.65 2.86 -9.83
N LEU A 132 -8.14 3.22 -11.02
CA LEU A 132 -9.55 3.58 -11.23
C LEU A 132 -10.55 2.46 -10.97
N ASP A 133 -10.11 1.21 -10.95
CA ASP A 133 -10.98 0.06 -10.61
C ASP A 133 -11.28 0.02 -9.11
N TYR A 134 -10.42 0.59 -8.29
CA TYR A 134 -10.49 0.53 -6.82
C TYR A 134 -10.78 1.87 -6.15
N TYR A 135 -10.42 2.97 -6.81
CA TYR A 135 -10.49 4.29 -6.22
C TYR A 135 -10.63 5.36 -7.31
N THR A 136 -11.62 6.21 -7.16
CA THR A 136 -11.88 7.32 -8.09
C THR A 136 -12.04 8.60 -7.32
N LEU A 137 -11.18 9.57 -7.58
CA LEU A 137 -11.35 10.95 -7.12
C LEU A 137 -11.82 11.83 -8.26
N PRO A 138 -12.58 12.88 -7.94
CA PRO A 138 -12.82 13.96 -8.89
C PRO A 138 -11.48 14.53 -9.36
N PRO A 139 -11.32 14.83 -10.66
CA PRO A 139 -10.14 15.52 -11.17
C PRO A 139 -10.11 16.93 -10.58
N ILE A 140 -9.20 17.20 -9.67
CA ILE A 140 -8.96 18.52 -9.09
C ILE A 140 -7.46 18.77 -9.19
N ASP A 141 -7.05 19.86 -9.83
CA ASP A 141 -5.64 20.29 -9.96
C ASP A 141 -5.15 20.97 -8.67
N ASN A 142 -5.17 20.27 -7.56
CA ASN A 142 -4.79 20.77 -6.25
C ASN A 142 -4.02 19.72 -5.46
N PHE A 143 -3.30 20.16 -4.44
CA PHE A 143 -2.62 19.27 -3.51
C PHE A 143 -3.63 18.43 -2.73
N ARG A 144 -3.28 17.16 -2.52
CA ARG A 144 -4.12 16.22 -1.81
C ARG A 144 -3.31 15.49 -0.75
N LYS A 145 -3.79 15.54 0.47
CA LYS A 145 -3.33 14.60 1.50
C LYS A 145 -4.29 13.42 1.54
N VAL A 146 -3.76 12.23 1.33
CA VAL A 146 -4.50 10.97 1.47
C VAL A 146 -3.94 10.23 2.68
N THR A 147 -4.81 9.76 3.55
CA THR A 147 -4.46 8.92 4.71
C THR A 147 -5.44 7.78 4.83
N ILE A 148 -5.02 6.66 5.43
CA ILE A 148 -5.88 5.52 5.69
C ILE A 148 -5.91 5.17 7.17
N ASP A 149 -7.10 4.97 7.71
CA ASP A 149 -7.25 4.38 9.04
C ASP A 149 -6.95 2.89 8.98
N LYS A 150 -5.98 2.45 9.76
CA LYS A 150 -5.49 1.06 9.75
C LYS A 150 -6.51 0.04 10.24
N ALA A 151 -7.42 0.42 11.14
CA ALA A 151 -8.39 -0.49 11.73
C ALA A 151 -9.64 -0.63 10.87
N THR A 152 -10.15 0.48 10.33
CA THR A 152 -11.41 0.53 9.59
C THR A 152 -11.22 0.49 8.07
N SER A 153 -9.98 0.67 7.59
CA SER A 153 -9.68 0.89 6.16
C SER A 153 -10.45 2.07 5.57
N GLN A 154 -10.78 3.07 6.40
CA GLN A 154 -11.36 4.33 5.94
C GLN A 154 -10.28 5.20 5.34
N LEU A 155 -10.50 5.66 4.10
CA LEU A 155 -9.61 6.57 3.39
C LEU A 155 -10.12 8.00 3.59
N THR A 156 -9.25 8.89 4.02
CA THR A 156 -9.53 10.33 4.13
C THR A 156 -8.71 11.07 3.10
N VAL A 157 -9.37 11.90 2.30
CA VAL A 157 -8.75 12.73 1.27
C VAL A 157 -9.03 14.18 1.58
N THR A 158 -7.99 14.91 1.92
CA THR A 158 -8.04 16.35 2.14
C THR A 158 -7.41 17.07 0.95
N THR A 159 -8.19 17.85 0.24
CA THR A 159 -7.76 18.64 -0.91
C THR A 159 -7.63 20.10 -0.51
N THR A 160 -6.52 20.75 -0.88
CA THR A 160 -6.28 22.17 -0.60
C THR A 160 -5.71 22.88 -1.84
N ASN A 161 -6.08 24.13 -2.03
CA ASN A 161 -5.50 25.02 -3.03
C ASN A 161 -4.47 26.00 -2.42
N ALA A 162 -3.88 25.64 -1.28
CA ALA A 162 -2.88 26.49 -0.64
C ALA A 162 -1.80 26.92 -1.67
N PRO A 163 -1.45 28.21 -1.74
CA PRO A 163 -0.43 28.70 -2.67
C PRO A 163 0.94 28.17 -2.26
N LEU A 164 1.71 27.67 -3.22
CA LEU A 164 3.13 27.40 -3.01
C LEU A 164 3.87 28.71 -2.69
N LYS A 165 4.86 28.66 -1.82
CA LYS A 165 5.74 29.82 -1.51
C LYS A 165 6.51 30.34 -2.73
N LEU A 166 6.64 29.50 -3.77
CA LEU A 166 7.19 29.83 -5.09
C LEU A 166 6.08 30.32 -6.04
N SER A 167 5.46 31.47 -5.75
CA SER A 167 4.64 32.15 -6.73
C SER A 167 5.53 32.86 -7.74
N ILE A 168 5.48 32.44 -9.01
CA ILE A 168 6.07 33.20 -10.11
C ILE A 168 5.27 34.52 -10.23
N GLU A 169 5.94 35.67 -10.09
CA GLU A 169 5.31 36.99 -10.32
C GLU A 169 4.61 36.97 -11.66
N GLY A 170 3.28 37.20 -11.66
CA GLY A 170 2.46 37.27 -12.88
C GLY A 170 1.44 36.14 -13.05
N SER A 171 1.41 35.13 -12.19
CA SER A 171 0.31 34.17 -12.19
C SER A 171 -0.95 34.77 -11.53
N ASN A 172 -2.11 34.51 -12.13
CA ASN A 172 -3.42 34.95 -11.63
C ASN A 172 -3.54 34.72 -10.13
N GLN A 173 -3.97 35.75 -9.39
CA GLN A 173 -4.17 35.73 -7.95
C GLN A 173 -4.83 34.43 -7.50
N PRO A 174 -4.33 33.80 -6.43
CA PRO A 174 -4.92 32.58 -5.94
C PRO A 174 -6.37 32.81 -5.55
N LYS A 175 -7.25 31.92 -5.99
CA LYS A 175 -8.61 31.81 -5.45
C LYS A 175 -8.50 31.71 -3.91
N GLU A 176 -9.51 32.19 -3.20
CA GLU A 176 -9.53 32.09 -1.73
C GLU A 176 -9.13 30.66 -1.29
N PRO A 177 -8.28 30.53 -0.25
CA PRO A 177 -7.85 29.21 0.22
C PRO A 177 -9.08 28.41 0.65
N PHE A 178 -9.19 27.20 0.14
CA PHE A 178 -10.22 26.26 0.54
C PHE A 178 -9.60 24.93 0.97
N THR A 179 -10.31 24.21 1.82
CA THR A 179 -10.01 22.83 2.19
C THR A 179 -11.29 22.01 2.05
N LEU A 180 -11.22 20.92 1.29
CA LEU A 180 -12.30 19.97 1.13
C LEU A 180 -11.84 18.60 1.63
N THR A 181 -12.63 17.97 2.50
CA THR A 181 -12.35 16.64 3.01
C THR A 181 -13.45 15.68 2.57
N ASN A 182 -13.02 14.59 1.94
CA ASN A 182 -13.88 13.47 1.58
C ASN A 182 -13.40 12.21 2.32
N THR A 183 -14.33 11.39 2.76
CA THR A 183 -14.04 10.09 3.35
C THR A 183 -14.62 8.97 2.52
N PHE A 184 -13.88 7.88 2.41
CA PHE A 184 -14.27 6.70 1.66
C PHE A 184 -14.11 5.48 2.55
N ARG A 185 -15.01 4.52 2.45
CA ARG A 185 -14.86 3.21 3.07
C ARG A 185 -14.50 2.16 2.03
N TRP A 186 -13.70 1.18 2.41
CA TRP A 186 -13.49 0.01 1.58
C TRP A 186 -14.74 -0.86 1.58
N SER A 187 -15.30 -1.13 0.42
CA SER A 187 -16.37 -2.11 0.23
C SER A 187 -15.75 -3.40 -0.28
N THR A 188 -15.75 -4.43 0.56
CA THR A 188 -15.31 -5.77 0.16
C THR A 188 -16.22 -6.33 -0.93
N GLU A 189 -17.52 -6.07 -0.85
CA GLU A 189 -18.52 -6.53 -1.81
C GLU A 189 -18.27 -5.95 -3.20
N GLU A 190 -18.02 -4.63 -3.30
CA GLU A 190 -17.72 -3.96 -4.56
C GLU A 190 -16.24 -4.04 -4.93
N SER A 191 -15.39 -4.51 -4.00
CA SER A 191 -13.92 -4.53 -4.14
C SER A 191 -13.32 -3.17 -4.48
N ARG A 192 -13.87 -2.09 -3.91
CA ARG A 192 -13.43 -0.70 -4.15
C ARG A 192 -13.76 0.24 -3.00
N PHE A 193 -13.13 1.41 -3.02
CA PHE A 193 -13.50 2.50 -2.14
C PHE A 193 -14.77 3.19 -2.64
N ILE A 194 -15.72 3.39 -1.72
CA ILE A 194 -16.97 4.12 -1.95
C ILE A 194 -17.04 5.32 -1.01
N LEU A 195 -17.52 6.44 -1.53
CA LEU A 195 -17.70 7.68 -0.77
C LEU A 195 -18.65 7.41 0.43
N ASN A 196 -18.28 7.91 1.59
CA ASN A 196 -19.21 7.93 2.72
C ASN A 196 -20.17 9.12 2.53
N ASP A 197 -21.46 8.83 2.63
CA ASP A 197 -22.53 9.83 2.62
C ASP A 197 -22.50 10.68 3.90
#